data_dee85fb13d78ddddc4c6b931f41e1526
#
_entry.id   dee85fb13d78ddddc4c6b931f41e1526
#
_cell.length_a   1.000
_cell.length_b   1.000
_cell.length_c   1.000
_cell.angle_alpha   90.00
_cell.angle_beta   90.00
_cell.angle_gamma   90.00
#
_symmetry.space_group_name_H-M   'P 1'
#
loop_
_entity.id
_entity.type
_entity.pdbx_description
1 polymer ?
#
loop_
_entity_poly.entity_id
_entity_poly.type
_entity_poly.pdbx_seq_one_letter_code
_entity_poly.pdbx_strand_id
1 'polypeptide(L)'
;MRTAALASLILSLGSLSAFAAGTITVYPEHAQPLKVTGAQTLADLVTQPQLTQSWWPGAVISERQASAVAQQQHQALLGRLAALSADEDADDAAAINSVRQQLAAIKVTGRQFITLDPDSVRVSPGNNVPLEGDYSLWVGPQPTTVTLMGLVNAPGSKPFTPGKSVADYLDEVSRLSGGERSYAWVVYPDGRTQKTPVAYWNKRHVEPMPGSIIFLGFAEHTFTSSYDDLNEQILRSLTQRIPD
;
A
#
# COMPACT_ATOMS: atom_id res chain seq x y z
N MET A 1 -14.57 -58.68 54.76
CA MET A 1 -14.68 -58.23 53.38
C MET A 1 -14.60 -56.68 53.38
N ARG A 2 -13.48 -56.12 53.01
CA ARG A 2 -13.22 -54.65 52.95
C ARG A 2 -13.11 -54.24 51.50
N THR A 3 -14.09 -53.50 51.00
CA THR A 3 -14.08 -52.91 49.62
C THR A 3 -13.36 -51.56 49.64
N ALA A 4 -12.25 -51.51 49.01
CA ALA A 4 -11.50 -50.23 48.77
C ALA A 4 -12.09 -49.54 47.55
N ALA A 5 -12.60 -48.33 47.74
CA ALA A 5 -13.01 -47.42 46.60
C ALA A 5 -11.81 -46.63 46.10
N LEU A 6 -11.43 -46.89 44.87
CA LEU A 6 -10.46 -46.07 44.15
C LEU A 6 -11.16 -44.80 43.60
N ALA A 7 -10.80 -43.64 44.13
CA ALA A 7 -11.20 -42.35 43.56
C ALA A 7 -10.22 -41.95 42.46
N SER A 8 -10.65 -42.01 41.19
CA SER A 8 -9.88 -41.50 40.05
C SER A 8 -10.00 -39.97 39.98
N LEU A 9 -8.89 -39.27 40.24
CA LEU A 9 -8.77 -37.84 40.07
C LEU A 9 -8.47 -37.55 38.59
N ILE A 10 -9.47 -37.06 37.83
CA ILE A 10 -9.29 -36.61 36.45
C ILE A 10 -8.72 -35.20 36.51
N LEU A 11 -7.42 -35.07 36.23
CA LEU A 11 -6.76 -33.78 36.07
C LEU A 11 -7.05 -33.28 34.63
N SER A 12 -8.02 -32.38 34.48
CA SER A 12 -8.25 -31.67 33.21
C SER A 12 -7.14 -30.65 33.02
N LEU A 13 -6.14 -31.02 32.19
CA LEU A 13 -5.17 -30.05 31.64
C LEU A 13 -5.94 -29.15 30.68
N GLY A 14 -6.36 -27.99 31.17
CA GLY A 14 -6.77 -26.88 30.31
C GLY A 14 -5.56 -26.46 29.45
N SER A 15 -5.61 -26.72 28.14
CA SER A 15 -4.65 -26.21 27.21
C SER A 15 -4.79 -24.69 27.19
N LEU A 16 -3.92 -23.97 27.93
CA LEU A 16 -3.69 -22.56 27.71
C LEU A 16 -3.04 -22.45 26.34
N SER A 17 -3.81 -22.06 25.35
CA SER A 17 -3.26 -21.61 24.05
C SER A 17 -2.39 -20.39 24.34
N ALA A 18 -1.10 -20.61 24.52
CA ALA A 18 -0.12 -19.53 24.52
C ALA A 18 -0.11 -18.98 23.07
N PHE A 19 -0.79 -17.86 22.86
CA PHE A 19 -0.62 -17.09 21.62
C PHE A 19 0.86 -16.73 21.55
N ALA A 20 1.55 -17.22 20.54
CA ALA A 20 2.93 -16.83 20.27
C ALA A 20 2.90 -15.35 19.88
N ALA A 21 3.45 -14.50 20.74
CA ALA A 21 3.59 -13.08 20.41
C ALA A 21 4.39 -12.93 19.11
N GLY A 22 3.84 -12.17 18.15
CA GLY A 22 4.47 -11.95 16.87
C GLY A 22 5.81 -11.22 16.99
N THR A 23 6.66 -11.42 16.01
CA THR A 23 7.90 -10.64 15.86
C THR A 23 7.66 -9.50 14.89
N ILE A 24 7.81 -8.26 15.34
CA ILE A 24 7.59 -7.09 14.50
C ILE A 24 8.93 -6.39 14.28
N THR A 25 9.33 -6.26 13.01
CA THR A 25 10.47 -5.44 12.63
C THR A 25 9.96 -4.09 12.18
N VAL A 26 10.32 -3.03 12.89
CA VAL A 26 9.98 -1.65 12.55
C VAL A 26 11.11 -1.05 11.72
N TYR A 27 10.75 -0.41 10.62
CA TYR A 27 11.63 0.30 9.69
C TYR A 27 11.29 1.79 9.74
N PRO A 28 11.95 2.58 10.60
CA PRO A 28 11.81 4.03 10.58
C PRO A 28 12.53 4.61 9.36
N GLU A 29 12.00 5.68 8.76
CA GLU A 29 12.52 6.25 7.52
C GLU A 29 14.02 6.64 7.60
N HIS A 30 14.51 7.19 8.67
CA HIS A 30 15.89 7.68 8.78
C HIS A 30 16.69 7.02 9.91
N ALA A 31 16.28 5.84 10.38
CA ALA A 31 16.94 5.13 11.46
C ALA A 31 17.14 3.65 11.16
N GLN A 32 17.95 3.00 11.98
CA GLN A 32 18.15 1.56 11.87
C GLN A 32 16.87 0.80 12.23
N PRO A 33 16.60 -0.33 11.54
CA PRO A 33 15.49 -1.20 11.90
C PRO A 33 15.58 -1.65 13.36
N LEU A 34 14.43 -1.65 14.04
CA LEU A 34 14.34 -2.10 15.43
C LEU A 34 13.33 -3.26 15.54
N LYS A 35 13.58 -4.19 16.45
CA LYS A 35 12.66 -5.28 16.73
C LYS A 35 11.79 -4.94 17.94
N VAL A 36 10.48 -5.06 17.78
CA VAL A 36 9.51 -5.00 18.87
C VAL A 36 9.10 -6.42 19.19
N THR A 37 9.33 -6.84 20.43
CA THR A 37 8.94 -8.15 20.95
C THR A 37 7.90 -7.99 22.04
N GLY A 38 6.97 -8.93 22.13
CA GLY A 38 5.96 -8.93 23.19
C GLY A 38 4.68 -8.15 22.88
N ALA A 39 4.56 -7.49 21.73
CA ALA A 39 3.30 -6.94 21.26
C ALA A 39 2.40 -8.11 20.81
N GLN A 40 1.31 -8.34 21.54
CA GLN A 40 0.33 -9.39 21.23
C GLN A 40 -0.79 -8.86 20.34
N THR A 41 -1.04 -7.55 20.42
CA THR A 41 -2.11 -6.88 19.68
C THR A 41 -1.59 -5.64 18.97
N LEU A 42 -2.40 -5.14 18.04
CA LEU A 42 -2.08 -3.90 17.34
C LEU A 42 -1.97 -2.70 18.29
N ALA A 43 -2.79 -2.64 19.35
CA ALA A 43 -2.71 -1.60 20.38
C ALA A 43 -1.36 -1.60 21.10
N ASP A 44 -0.82 -2.79 21.44
CA ASP A 44 0.50 -2.89 22.05
C ASP A 44 1.60 -2.36 21.15
N LEU A 45 1.45 -2.52 19.83
CA LEU A 45 2.42 -2.04 18.84
C LEU A 45 2.34 -0.53 18.67
N VAL A 46 1.15 0.03 18.35
CA VAL A 46 1.02 1.44 17.98
C VAL A 46 1.22 2.39 19.16
N THR A 47 1.16 1.89 20.38
CA THR A 47 1.42 2.67 21.61
C THR A 47 2.88 2.62 22.09
N GLN A 48 3.78 1.99 21.33
CA GLN A 48 5.20 1.96 21.67
C GLN A 48 5.79 3.37 21.73
N PRO A 49 6.56 3.73 22.78
CA PRO A 49 7.12 5.07 22.93
C PRO A 49 7.98 5.53 21.74
N GLN A 50 8.65 4.59 21.07
CA GLN A 50 9.49 4.86 19.90
C GLN A 50 8.70 5.28 18.66
N LEU A 51 7.38 5.04 18.63
CA LEU A 51 6.50 5.30 17.48
C LEU A 51 5.62 6.54 17.63
N THR A 52 5.76 7.28 18.75
CA THR A 52 4.91 8.45 19.06
C THR A 52 5.03 9.59 18.05
N GLN A 53 6.15 9.69 17.35
CA GLN A 53 6.39 10.73 16.33
C GLN A 53 6.03 10.27 14.91
N SER A 54 5.46 9.06 14.75
CA SER A 54 5.12 8.52 13.45
C SER A 54 3.87 9.18 12.87
N TRP A 55 3.92 9.47 11.57
CA TRP A 55 2.74 9.89 10.82
C TRP A 55 1.93 8.68 10.37
N TRP A 56 0.95 8.31 11.17
CA TRP A 56 0.18 7.07 11.01
C TRP A 56 -0.60 6.92 9.70
N PRO A 57 -1.13 7.99 9.06
CA PRO A 57 -1.79 7.84 7.77
C PRO A 57 -0.91 7.25 6.66
N GLY A 58 0.42 7.41 6.76
CA GLY A 58 1.37 6.83 5.82
C GLY A 58 2.05 5.55 6.30
N ALA A 59 1.77 5.10 7.51
CA ALA A 59 2.35 3.87 8.03
C ALA A 59 1.86 2.64 7.26
N VAL A 60 2.75 1.65 7.08
CA VAL A 60 2.44 0.40 6.38
C VAL A 60 2.86 -0.77 7.24
N ILE A 61 1.91 -1.63 7.59
CA ILE A 61 2.18 -2.93 8.20
C ILE A 61 1.99 -4.04 7.19
N SER A 62 2.87 -5.03 7.19
CA SER A 62 2.77 -6.18 6.30
C SER A 62 3.14 -7.47 7.01
N GLU A 63 2.57 -8.56 6.52
CA GLU A 63 2.91 -9.91 6.91
C GLU A 63 3.92 -10.52 5.91
N ARG A 64 4.82 -11.36 6.39
CA ARG A 64 5.87 -11.98 5.57
C ARG A 64 5.33 -12.79 4.40
N GLN A 65 4.32 -13.63 4.63
CA GLN A 65 3.76 -14.48 3.57
C GLN A 65 3.05 -13.66 2.49
N ALA A 66 2.24 -12.67 2.91
CA ALA A 66 1.57 -11.76 2.00
C ALA A 66 2.57 -10.93 1.17
N SER A 67 3.74 -10.62 1.74
CA SER A 67 4.80 -9.87 1.04
C SER A 67 5.40 -10.66 -0.13
N ALA A 68 5.60 -11.97 0.01
CA ALA A 68 6.08 -12.81 -1.08
C ALA A 68 5.06 -12.85 -2.24
N VAL A 69 3.78 -12.96 -1.93
CA VAL A 69 2.69 -12.93 -2.94
C VAL A 69 2.64 -11.58 -3.66
N ALA A 70 2.69 -10.47 -2.91
CA ALA A 70 2.66 -9.13 -3.49
C ALA A 70 3.86 -8.88 -4.42
N GLN A 71 5.05 -9.31 -4.03
CA GLN A 71 6.25 -9.22 -4.85
C GLN A 71 6.15 -10.05 -6.13
N GLN A 72 5.62 -11.28 -6.04
CA GLN A 72 5.39 -12.11 -7.22
C GLN A 72 4.40 -11.47 -8.18
N GLN A 73 3.27 -10.93 -7.68
CA GLN A 73 2.28 -10.23 -8.50
C GLN A 73 2.87 -8.98 -9.16
N HIS A 74 3.68 -8.22 -8.44
CA HIS A 74 4.37 -7.05 -8.99
C HIS A 74 5.34 -7.43 -10.11
N GLN A 75 6.14 -8.49 -9.96
CA GLN A 75 7.03 -8.99 -11.00
C GLN A 75 6.26 -9.51 -12.22
N ALA A 76 5.13 -10.19 -12.02
CA ALA A 76 4.26 -10.61 -13.11
C ALA A 76 3.69 -9.42 -13.89
N LEU A 77 3.29 -8.33 -13.20
CA LEU A 77 2.85 -7.08 -13.84
C LEU A 77 3.96 -6.46 -14.69
N LEU A 78 5.20 -6.38 -14.17
CA LEU A 78 6.35 -5.86 -14.94
C LEU A 78 6.63 -6.70 -16.18
N GLY A 79 6.52 -8.03 -16.08
CA GLY A 79 6.62 -8.94 -17.23
C GLY A 79 5.50 -8.74 -18.25
N ARG A 80 4.25 -8.54 -17.79
CA ARG A 80 3.10 -8.24 -18.66
C ARG A 80 3.32 -6.94 -19.44
N LEU A 81 3.75 -5.86 -18.77
CA LEU A 81 4.05 -4.59 -19.41
C LEU A 81 5.20 -4.71 -20.45
N ALA A 82 6.21 -5.54 -20.16
CA ALA A 82 7.28 -5.80 -21.12
C ALA A 82 6.78 -6.54 -22.36
N ALA A 83 5.88 -7.51 -22.21
CA ALA A 83 5.27 -8.21 -23.34
C ALA A 83 4.39 -7.28 -24.16
N LEU A 84 3.52 -6.49 -23.51
CA LEU A 84 2.65 -5.52 -24.19
C LEU A 84 3.47 -4.50 -25.01
N SER A 85 4.57 -3.97 -24.45
CA SER A 85 5.41 -3.00 -25.16
C SER A 85 6.12 -3.60 -26.38
N ALA A 86 6.29 -4.91 -26.46
CA ALA A 86 6.91 -5.56 -27.61
C ALA A 86 5.96 -5.73 -28.80
N ASP A 87 4.66 -5.68 -28.56
CA ASP A 87 3.61 -5.89 -29.57
C ASP A 87 3.06 -4.55 -30.13
N GLU A 88 3.49 -3.40 -29.57
CA GLU A 88 2.98 -2.08 -29.94
C GLU A 88 3.95 -1.30 -30.84
N ASP A 89 3.47 -0.23 -31.47
CA ASP A 89 4.30 0.68 -32.23
C ASP A 89 5.28 1.46 -31.31
N ALA A 90 6.21 2.22 -31.92
CA ALA A 90 7.32 2.85 -31.19
C ALA A 90 6.86 3.84 -30.10
N ASP A 91 5.80 4.61 -30.35
CA ASP A 91 5.33 5.65 -29.43
C ASP A 91 4.59 5.01 -28.25
N ASP A 92 3.73 4.05 -28.52
CA ASP A 92 2.98 3.31 -27.49
C ASP A 92 3.91 2.40 -26.69
N ALA A 93 4.86 1.72 -27.34
CA ALA A 93 5.90 0.94 -26.68
C ALA A 93 6.75 1.80 -25.72
N ALA A 94 7.13 3.02 -26.14
CA ALA A 94 7.86 3.95 -25.29
C ALA A 94 7.04 4.39 -24.06
N ALA A 95 5.75 4.67 -24.26
CA ALA A 95 4.83 5.05 -23.18
C ALA A 95 4.65 3.92 -22.17
N ILE A 96 4.42 2.68 -22.62
CA ILE A 96 4.32 1.50 -21.76
C ILE A 96 5.61 1.25 -20.99
N ASN A 97 6.76 1.33 -21.66
CA ASN A 97 8.07 1.16 -21.04
C ASN A 97 8.36 2.23 -19.98
N SER A 98 7.89 3.48 -20.19
CA SER A 98 7.97 4.52 -19.16
C SER A 98 7.22 4.12 -17.89
N VAL A 99 5.98 3.64 -18.02
CA VAL A 99 5.18 3.15 -16.87
C VAL A 99 5.87 1.95 -16.20
N ARG A 100 6.40 1.01 -16.98
CA ARG A 100 7.12 -0.15 -16.47
C ARG A 100 8.35 0.26 -15.65
N GLN A 101 9.13 1.24 -16.11
CA GLN A 101 10.30 1.76 -15.40
C GLN A 101 9.90 2.43 -14.08
N GLN A 102 8.83 3.24 -14.09
CA GLN A 102 8.30 3.86 -12.88
C GLN A 102 7.90 2.81 -11.84
N LEU A 103 7.19 1.75 -12.27
CA LEU A 103 6.78 0.66 -11.38
C LEU A 103 7.98 -0.16 -10.88
N ALA A 104 8.97 -0.41 -11.72
CA ALA A 104 10.17 -1.15 -11.32
C ALA A 104 11.00 -0.44 -10.22
N ALA A 105 10.85 0.89 -10.08
CA ALA A 105 11.49 1.65 -9.01
C ALA A 105 10.76 1.51 -7.66
N ILE A 106 9.53 1.00 -7.63
CA ILE A 106 8.73 0.86 -6.42
C ILE A 106 9.04 -0.46 -5.72
N LYS A 107 9.24 -0.41 -4.42
CA LYS A 107 9.28 -1.60 -3.56
C LYS A 107 7.87 -1.90 -3.05
N VAL A 108 7.46 -3.15 -3.16
CA VAL A 108 6.13 -3.61 -2.72
C VAL A 108 6.23 -4.62 -1.58
N THR A 109 5.19 -4.65 -0.76
CA THR A 109 5.06 -5.56 0.38
C THR A 109 3.61 -6.01 0.52
N GLY A 110 3.37 -7.08 1.26
CA GLY A 110 2.02 -7.60 1.56
C GLY A 110 1.28 -6.76 2.59
N ARG A 111 0.98 -5.51 2.23
CA ARG A 111 0.30 -4.56 3.10
C ARG A 111 -1.01 -5.12 3.64
N GLN A 112 -1.19 -5.02 4.95
CA GLN A 112 -2.45 -5.25 5.61
C GLN A 112 -3.25 -3.95 5.63
N PHE A 113 -4.48 -3.97 5.07
CA PHE A 113 -5.36 -2.79 5.00
C PHE A 113 -6.16 -2.65 6.30
N ILE A 114 -5.46 -2.34 7.38
CA ILE A 114 -6.01 -2.08 8.71
C ILE A 114 -5.65 -0.67 9.15
N THR A 115 -6.47 -0.08 10.04
CA THR A 115 -6.12 1.21 10.60
C THR A 115 -4.97 1.07 11.60
N LEU A 116 -3.97 1.93 11.47
CA LEU A 116 -2.81 2.00 12.36
C LEU A 116 -2.87 3.23 13.28
N ASP A 117 -3.92 4.03 13.18
CA ASP A 117 -4.13 5.20 14.04
C ASP A 117 -4.32 4.74 15.50
N PRO A 118 -3.44 5.14 16.44
CA PRO A 118 -3.48 4.70 17.83
C PRO A 118 -4.82 5.02 18.52
N ASP A 119 -5.44 6.15 18.22
CA ASP A 119 -6.70 6.55 18.83
C ASP A 119 -7.84 5.66 18.33
N SER A 120 -7.91 5.40 17.03
CA SER A 120 -8.88 4.48 16.44
C SER A 120 -8.71 3.05 16.95
N VAL A 121 -7.48 2.57 17.10
CA VAL A 121 -7.18 1.21 17.60
C VAL A 121 -7.58 1.06 19.07
N ARG A 122 -7.38 2.10 19.88
CA ARG A 122 -7.72 2.10 21.32
C ARG A 122 -9.22 2.18 21.59
N VAL A 123 -9.95 2.95 20.78
CA VAL A 123 -11.39 3.22 20.99
C VAL A 123 -12.25 2.10 20.42
N SER A 124 -11.84 1.47 19.34
CA SER A 124 -12.62 0.47 18.61
C SER A 124 -12.03 -0.94 18.78
N PRO A 125 -12.62 -1.82 19.60
CA PRO A 125 -12.10 -3.18 19.83
C PRO A 125 -11.91 -3.99 18.54
N GLY A 126 -12.74 -3.77 17.51
CA GLY A 126 -12.62 -4.42 16.20
C GLY A 126 -11.38 -4.02 15.41
N ASN A 127 -10.75 -2.88 15.73
CA ASN A 127 -9.51 -2.43 15.11
C ASN A 127 -8.26 -2.99 15.82
N ASN A 128 -8.41 -3.48 17.06
CA ASN A 128 -7.30 -4.04 17.81
C ASN A 128 -7.14 -5.53 17.52
N VAL A 129 -6.55 -5.84 16.37
CA VAL A 129 -6.33 -7.21 15.92
C VAL A 129 -5.14 -7.86 16.62
N PRO A 130 -5.16 -9.19 16.86
CA PRO A 130 -4.00 -9.93 17.35
C PRO A 130 -2.88 -9.93 16.29
N LEU A 131 -1.63 -9.86 16.76
CA LEU A 131 -0.43 -9.92 15.92
C LEU A 131 0.27 -11.27 16.15
N GLU A 132 -0.05 -12.25 15.29
CA GLU A 132 0.52 -13.58 15.32
C GLU A 132 1.43 -13.77 14.10
N GLY A 133 2.71 -14.11 14.31
CA GLY A 133 3.68 -14.32 13.23
C GLY A 133 4.68 -13.17 13.05
N ASP A 134 5.25 -13.07 11.84
CA ASP A 134 6.29 -12.10 11.52
C ASP A 134 5.72 -10.93 10.71
N TYR A 135 5.84 -9.74 11.28
CA TYR A 135 5.39 -8.49 10.65
C TYR A 135 6.54 -7.54 10.38
N SER A 136 6.35 -6.69 9.38
CA SER A 136 7.18 -5.53 9.10
C SER A 136 6.31 -4.28 9.19
N LEU A 137 6.78 -3.24 9.88
CA LEU A 137 6.09 -1.96 10.03
C LEU A 137 7.00 -0.84 9.52
N TRP A 138 6.59 -0.14 8.49
CA TRP A 138 7.26 1.07 8.00
C TRP A 138 6.55 2.29 8.55
N VAL A 139 7.32 3.20 9.12
CA VAL A 139 6.86 4.45 9.72
C VAL A 139 7.82 5.58 9.40
N GLY A 140 7.30 6.78 9.27
CA GLY A 140 8.09 7.98 8.98
C GLY A 140 7.36 9.25 9.39
N PRO A 141 7.96 10.40 9.14
CA PRO A 141 7.31 11.71 9.28
C PRO A 141 6.26 11.91 8.17
N GLN A 142 5.48 12.96 8.27
CA GLN A 142 4.56 13.36 7.21
C GLN A 142 5.34 13.76 5.95
N PRO A 143 5.05 13.15 4.79
CA PRO A 143 5.66 13.56 3.53
C PRO A 143 5.32 14.99 3.16
N THR A 144 6.21 15.65 2.43
CA THR A 144 6.01 17.02 1.90
C THR A 144 5.74 17.03 0.40
N THR A 145 5.53 15.87 -0.20
CA THR A 145 5.39 15.70 -1.64
C THR A 145 4.19 14.86 -2.00
N VAL A 146 3.79 14.93 -3.26
CA VAL A 146 2.96 13.96 -3.99
C VAL A 146 3.76 13.40 -5.15
N THR A 147 3.44 12.19 -5.62
CA THR A 147 4.16 11.58 -6.73
C THR A 147 3.26 11.47 -7.95
N LEU A 148 3.68 12.03 -9.10
CA LEU A 148 3.02 11.82 -10.38
C LEU A 148 3.55 10.54 -11.01
N MET A 149 2.65 9.66 -11.47
CA MET A 149 2.99 8.39 -12.11
C MET A 149 2.05 8.08 -13.27
N GLY A 150 2.48 7.16 -14.11
CA GLY A 150 1.71 6.67 -15.25
C GLY A 150 2.10 7.33 -16.55
N LEU A 151 1.13 7.54 -17.42
CA LEU A 151 1.33 8.05 -18.79
C LEU A 151 1.48 9.58 -18.84
N VAL A 152 2.51 10.09 -18.18
CA VAL A 152 2.90 11.50 -18.14
C VAL A 152 4.37 11.67 -18.56
N ASN A 153 4.70 12.79 -19.21
CA ASN A 153 6.06 13.06 -19.72
C ASN A 153 7.08 13.39 -18.62
N ALA A 154 6.63 13.82 -17.44
CA ALA A 154 7.48 14.18 -16.31
C ALA A 154 6.99 13.53 -15.00
N PRO A 155 7.07 12.18 -14.91
CA PRO A 155 6.73 11.47 -13.68
C PRO A 155 7.73 11.79 -12.57
N GLY A 156 7.31 11.58 -11.32
CA GLY A 156 8.16 11.75 -10.16
C GLY A 156 7.55 12.64 -9.09
N SER A 157 8.36 12.95 -8.08
CA SER A 157 7.94 13.71 -6.90
C SER A 157 7.68 15.18 -7.24
N LYS A 158 6.58 15.72 -6.71
CA LYS A 158 6.20 17.14 -6.78
C LYS A 158 5.94 17.66 -5.36
N PRO A 159 6.28 18.92 -5.05
CA PRO A 159 5.93 19.49 -3.76
C PRO A 159 4.42 19.42 -3.50
N PHE A 160 4.03 18.99 -2.31
CA PHE A 160 2.64 19.09 -1.88
C PHE A 160 2.28 20.55 -1.63
N THR A 161 1.19 21.01 -2.20
CA THR A 161 0.67 22.37 -2.01
C THR A 161 -0.76 22.27 -1.52
N PRO A 162 -1.08 22.73 -0.30
CA PRO A 162 -2.46 22.76 0.21
C PRO A 162 -3.39 23.49 -0.76
N GLY A 163 -4.59 22.96 -0.96
CA GLY A 163 -5.57 23.51 -1.89
C GLY A 163 -5.35 23.21 -3.37
N LYS A 164 -4.22 22.60 -3.74
CA LYS A 164 -3.95 22.22 -5.14
C LYS A 164 -4.61 20.89 -5.48
N SER A 165 -5.48 20.90 -6.49
CA SER A 165 -6.23 19.71 -6.88
C SER A 165 -5.38 18.73 -7.72
N VAL A 166 -5.83 17.48 -7.80
CA VAL A 166 -5.25 16.44 -8.69
C VAL A 166 -5.15 16.93 -10.13
N ALA A 167 -6.19 17.60 -10.63
CA ALA A 167 -6.19 18.14 -11.99
C ALA A 167 -5.13 19.23 -12.18
N ASP A 168 -4.92 20.09 -11.17
CA ASP A 168 -3.92 21.15 -11.25
C ASP A 168 -2.48 20.59 -11.28
N TYR A 169 -2.21 19.48 -10.61
CA TYR A 169 -0.94 18.76 -10.73
C TYR A 169 -0.74 18.16 -12.13
N LEU A 170 -1.81 17.64 -12.74
CA LEU A 170 -1.75 17.07 -14.09
C LEU A 170 -1.70 18.14 -15.18
N ASP A 171 -2.19 19.34 -14.96
CA ASP A 171 -2.10 20.48 -15.89
C ASP A 171 -0.63 20.96 -16.05
N GLU A 172 0.27 20.63 -15.13
CA GLU A 172 1.72 20.96 -15.21
C GLU A 172 2.54 19.99 -16.08
N VAL A 173 1.93 18.89 -16.53
CA VAL A 173 2.60 17.86 -17.32
C VAL A 173 1.82 17.51 -18.58
N SER A 174 2.50 16.97 -19.58
CA SER A 174 1.86 16.48 -20.80
C SER A 174 1.55 14.98 -20.68
N ARG A 175 0.42 14.57 -21.22
CA ARG A 175 0.06 13.15 -21.33
C ARG A 175 0.86 12.48 -22.44
N LEU A 176 1.27 11.23 -22.18
CA LEU A 176 1.86 10.36 -23.20
C LEU A 176 0.75 9.69 -24.04
N SER A 177 1.15 9.03 -25.13
CA SER A 177 0.25 8.22 -25.96
C SER A 177 -0.50 7.19 -25.13
N GLY A 178 -1.76 6.92 -25.45
CA GLY A 178 -2.62 6.00 -24.71
C GLY A 178 -3.08 6.47 -23.33
N GLY A 179 -2.69 7.66 -22.87
CA GLY A 179 -3.03 8.17 -21.54
C GLY A 179 -4.51 8.56 -21.40
N GLU A 180 -5.14 8.19 -20.28
CA GLU A 180 -6.52 8.52 -19.92
C GLU A 180 -6.74 10.05 -19.91
N ARG A 181 -7.83 10.52 -20.51
CA ARG A 181 -8.11 11.95 -20.70
C ARG A 181 -9.12 12.52 -19.71
N SER A 182 -10.00 11.66 -19.21
CA SER A 182 -11.16 12.08 -18.41
C SER A 182 -10.94 11.90 -16.92
N TYR A 183 -10.11 10.94 -16.53
CA TYR A 183 -9.91 10.52 -15.16
C TYR A 183 -8.45 10.29 -14.82
N ALA A 184 -8.13 10.43 -13.55
CA ALA A 184 -6.89 9.95 -12.95
C ALA A 184 -7.23 9.18 -11.66
N TRP A 185 -6.29 8.47 -11.11
CA TRP A 185 -6.45 7.80 -9.82
C TRP A 185 -5.55 8.45 -8.78
N VAL A 186 -6.08 8.61 -7.57
CA VAL A 186 -5.29 8.94 -6.39
C VAL A 186 -5.11 7.67 -5.58
N VAL A 187 -3.87 7.31 -5.30
CA VAL A 187 -3.53 6.27 -4.31
C VAL A 187 -3.06 6.98 -3.06
N TYR A 188 -3.88 6.95 -2.02
CA TYR A 188 -3.60 7.60 -0.76
C TYR A 188 -2.54 6.85 0.06
N PRO A 189 -1.86 7.50 1.01
CA PRO A 189 -0.86 6.85 1.87
C PRO A 189 -1.40 5.66 2.66
N ASP A 190 -2.68 5.69 3.04
CA ASP A 190 -3.37 4.60 3.74
C ASP A 190 -3.74 3.41 2.82
N GLY A 191 -3.46 3.50 1.51
CA GLY A 191 -3.72 2.47 0.51
C GLY A 191 -5.11 2.55 -0.12
N ARG A 192 -5.97 3.49 0.27
CA ARG A 192 -7.23 3.74 -0.46
C ARG A 192 -6.94 4.29 -1.84
N THR A 193 -7.83 3.99 -2.78
CA THR A 193 -7.78 4.53 -4.15
C THR A 193 -9.05 5.32 -4.46
N GLN A 194 -8.91 6.37 -5.25
CA GLN A 194 -10.05 7.18 -5.71
C GLN A 194 -9.87 7.51 -7.19
N LYS A 195 -10.84 7.12 -8.05
CA LYS A 195 -10.95 7.59 -9.43
C LYS A 195 -11.47 9.02 -9.42
N THR A 196 -10.72 9.95 -10.01
CA THR A 196 -10.98 11.39 -9.92
C THR A 196 -11.14 11.97 -11.31
N PRO A 197 -12.24 12.69 -11.61
CA PRO A 197 -12.43 13.37 -12.88
C PRO A 197 -11.50 14.59 -12.99
N VAL A 198 -10.76 14.68 -14.10
CA VAL A 198 -9.70 15.67 -14.32
C VAL A 198 -9.81 16.42 -15.65
N ALA A 199 -10.76 16.06 -16.51
CA ALA A 199 -10.93 16.74 -17.78
C ALA A 199 -11.74 18.04 -17.62
N TYR A 200 -11.54 18.97 -18.55
CA TYR A 200 -12.22 20.28 -18.53
C TYR A 200 -13.75 20.17 -18.33
N TRP A 201 -14.39 19.19 -18.96
CA TRP A 201 -15.87 19.03 -18.90
C TRP A 201 -16.41 18.30 -17.65
N ASN A 202 -15.55 17.60 -16.91
CA ASN A 202 -15.97 16.82 -15.74
C ASN A 202 -15.15 17.13 -14.48
N LYS A 203 -14.22 18.07 -14.54
CA LYS A 203 -13.27 18.42 -13.47
C LYS A 203 -13.98 18.65 -12.14
N ARG A 204 -13.49 17.97 -11.11
CA ARG A 204 -13.87 18.19 -9.71
C ARG A 204 -12.64 18.53 -8.89
N HIS A 205 -12.83 19.41 -7.93
CA HIS A 205 -11.76 19.70 -6.98
C HIS A 205 -11.59 18.51 -6.02
N VAL A 206 -10.53 17.78 -6.19
CA VAL A 206 -10.10 16.70 -5.29
C VAL A 206 -8.66 16.98 -4.93
N GLU A 207 -8.40 17.20 -3.65
CA GLU A 207 -7.05 17.44 -3.12
C GLU A 207 -6.41 16.11 -2.71
N PRO A 208 -5.20 15.79 -3.18
CA PRO A 208 -4.46 14.62 -2.70
C PRO A 208 -3.93 14.90 -1.28
N MET A 209 -3.70 13.85 -0.50
CA MET A 209 -2.96 13.97 0.76
C MET A 209 -1.44 14.03 0.49
N PRO A 210 -0.64 14.62 1.39
CA PRO A 210 0.82 14.44 1.34
C PRO A 210 1.17 12.96 1.26
N GLY A 211 2.14 12.60 0.41
CA GLY A 211 2.52 11.21 0.18
C GLY A 211 1.61 10.41 -0.75
N SER A 212 0.54 11.01 -1.31
CA SER A 212 -0.29 10.34 -2.32
C SER A 212 0.45 10.16 -3.64
N ILE A 213 0.06 9.11 -4.40
CA ILE A 213 0.39 8.98 -5.82
C ILE A 213 -0.81 9.47 -6.64
N ILE A 214 -0.56 10.32 -7.63
CA ILE A 214 -1.48 10.69 -8.70
C ILE A 214 -1.09 9.86 -9.90
N PHE A 215 -1.91 8.87 -10.27
CA PHE A 215 -1.64 7.95 -11.36
C PHE A 215 -2.52 8.27 -12.57
N LEU A 216 -1.90 8.61 -13.70
CA LEU A 216 -2.57 8.72 -14.98
C LEU A 216 -2.46 7.39 -15.73
N GLY A 217 -3.55 6.64 -15.76
CA GLY A 217 -3.60 5.31 -16.33
C GLY A 217 -3.76 5.27 -17.84
N PHE A 218 -3.91 4.06 -18.36
CA PHE A 218 -4.24 3.79 -19.76
C PHE A 218 -5.70 4.13 -20.01
N ALA A 219 -5.98 4.74 -21.17
CA ALA A 219 -7.35 5.04 -21.59
C ALA A 219 -8.12 3.74 -21.88
N GLU A 220 -9.36 3.68 -21.44
CA GLU A 220 -10.28 2.64 -21.84
C GLU A 220 -10.52 2.74 -23.37
N HIS A 221 -10.52 1.63 -24.10
CA HIS A 221 -10.71 1.53 -25.55
C HIS A 221 -9.56 2.04 -26.44
N THR A 222 -8.43 2.44 -25.90
CA THR A 222 -7.28 2.86 -26.73
C THR A 222 -6.53 1.66 -27.28
N PHE A 223 -6.58 0.53 -26.58
CA PHE A 223 -5.88 -0.71 -26.89
C PHE A 223 -6.87 -1.88 -26.94
N THR A 224 -6.40 -3.00 -27.43
CA THR A 224 -7.17 -4.25 -27.48
C THR A 224 -7.58 -4.74 -26.07
N SER A 225 -8.41 -5.79 -26.00
CA SER A 225 -8.79 -6.44 -24.73
C SER A 225 -7.62 -6.85 -23.81
N SER A 226 -6.40 -6.87 -24.37
CA SER A 226 -5.17 -7.13 -23.60
C SER A 226 -4.88 -6.10 -22.51
N TYR A 227 -5.51 -4.93 -22.56
CA TYR A 227 -5.36 -3.84 -21.59
C TYR A 227 -6.49 -3.79 -20.56
N ASP A 228 -7.54 -4.62 -20.74
CA ASP A 228 -8.56 -4.78 -19.73
C ASP A 228 -7.88 -5.14 -18.41
N ASP A 229 -8.32 -4.60 -17.30
CA ASP A 229 -7.78 -4.78 -15.95
C ASP A 229 -6.33 -4.27 -15.68
N LEU A 230 -5.59 -3.75 -16.70
CA LEU A 230 -4.21 -3.29 -16.51
C LEU A 230 -4.11 -2.17 -15.46
N ASN A 231 -4.98 -1.16 -15.56
CA ASN A 231 -5.05 -0.09 -14.57
C ASN A 231 -5.31 -0.63 -13.16
N GLU A 232 -6.19 -1.64 -13.02
CA GLU A 232 -6.48 -2.25 -11.73
C GLU A 232 -5.27 -3.00 -11.16
N GLN A 233 -4.53 -3.72 -12.00
CA GLN A 233 -3.30 -4.42 -11.57
C GLN A 233 -2.22 -3.42 -11.12
N ILE A 234 -2.07 -2.32 -11.87
CA ILE A 234 -1.14 -1.23 -11.49
C ILE A 234 -1.57 -0.62 -10.16
N LEU A 235 -2.84 -0.25 -10.00
CA LEU A 235 -3.35 0.31 -8.75
C LEU A 235 -3.15 -0.64 -7.58
N ARG A 236 -3.42 -1.93 -7.76
CA ARG A 236 -3.16 -2.97 -6.74
C ARG A 236 -1.68 -2.99 -6.34
N SER A 237 -0.78 -2.90 -7.29
CA SER A 237 0.66 -2.81 -7.00
C SER A 237 1.03 -1.53 -6.24
N LEU A 238 0.48 -0.37 -6.67
CA LEU A 238 0.73 0.92 -6.02
C LEU A 238 0.21 0.98 -4.58
N THR A 239 -0.92 0.32 -4.28
CA THR A 239 -1.45 0.24 -2.90
C THR A 239 -0.57 -0.60 -1.97
N GLN A 240 0.23 -1.50 -2.53
CA GLN A 240 1.16 -2.37 -1.82
C GLN A 240 2.57 -1.77 -1.64
N ARG A 241 2.79 -0.52 -2.06
CA ARG A 241 4.10 0.10 -1.98
C ARG A 241 4.58 0.26 -0.53
N ILE A 242 5.88 0.10 -0.34
CA ILE A 242 6.57 0.55 0.87
C ILE A 242 6.74 2.07 0.76
N PRO A 243 6.47 2.86 1.80
CA PRO A 243 6.78 4.30 1.81
C PRO A 243 8.28 4.56 1.55
N ASP A 244 8.57 5.65 0.85
CA ASP A 244 9.94 6.09 0.57
C ASP A 244 10.64 6.55 1.84
#